data_a99a2ff1954e8fca12e7d69e9763d879
#
_entry.id   a99a2ff1954e8fca12e7d69e9763d879
#
_cell.length_a   1.000
_cell.length_b   1.000
_cell.length_c   1.000
_cell.angle_alpha   90.00
_cell.angle_beta   90.00
_cell.angle_gamma   90.00
#
_symmetry.space_group_name_H-M   'P 1'
#
loop_
_entity.id
_entity.type
_entity.pdbx_description
1 polymer ?
#
loop_
_entity_poly.entity_id
_entity_poly.type
_entity_poly.pdbx_seq_one_letter_code
_entity_poly.pdbx_strand_id
1 'polypeptide(L)'
;MDSTGLRLCGPGEWLVERHGSRTRRSWRKLRIGADADTGRIVASTPTTNDVGDGSQVGPLLDQIDGPVASFTADGAFDRDDVNAGDAARHPDAAVIVPPRSGAVLSNTADTVPTQRDRHIEAVAERGRMGWQKASGYNWRALVEADIGRFKRVIGDGLRSRTDGRQETEVAIAVDVLNRMLGLGRPEYVRIA
;
A
#
# COMPACT_ATOMS: atom_id res chain seq x y z
N MET A 1 0.91 3.60 2.59
CA MET A 1 0.60 2.21 2.17
C MET A 1 -0.45 2.21 1.06
N ASP A 2 -0.35 1.32 0.08
CA ASP A 2 -1.31 1.19 -1.01
C ASP A 2 -1.28 -0.23 -1.60
N SER A 3 -2.25 -0.58 -2.46
CA SER A 3 -2.39 -1.90 -3.06
C SER A 3 -2.54 -1.84 -4.58
N THR A 4 -2.11 -2.92 -5.26
CA THR A 4 -2.25 -3.05 -6.71
C THR A 4 -2.47 -4.51 -7.11
N GLY A 5 -3.10 -4.72 -8.28
CA GLY A 5 -3.23 -6.05 -8.87
C GLY A 5 -2.00 -6.43 -9.69
N LEU A 6 -1.54 -7.69 -9.51
CA LEU A 6 -0.56 -8.34 -10.35
C LEU A 6 -1.20 -9.54 -11.04
N ARG A 7 -0.97 -9.68 -12.34
CA ARG A 7 -1.46 -10.82 -13.12
C ARG A 7 -0.65 -12.07 -12.79
N LEU A 8 -1.28 -13.24 -12.79
CA LEU A 8 -0.56 -14.50 -12.79
C LEU A 8 -0.24 -14.89 -14.24
N CYS A 9 1.05 -14.83 -14.59
CA CYS A 9 1.53 -15.28 -15.88
C CYS A 9 1.71 -16.80 -15.84
N GLY A 10 0.90 -17.53 -16.58
CA GLY A 10 0.99 -19.01 -16.67
C GLY A 10 1.00 -19.48 -18.12
N PRO A 11 1.53 -20.69 -18.40
CA PRO A 11 1.50 -21.28 -19.76
C PRO A 11 0.08 -21.50 -20.30
N GLY A 12 -0.96 -21.22 -19.50
CA GLY A 12 -2.35 -21.28 -19.91
C GLY A 12 -2.87 -20.04 -20.64
N GLU A 13 -2.20 -18.88 -20.57
CA GLU A 13 -2.74 -17.66 -21.22
C GLU A 13 -2.85 -17.83 -22.74
N TRP A 14 -1.83 -18.38 -23.38
CA TRP A 14 -1.87 -18.64 -24.82
C TRP A 14 -2.92 -19.69 -25.22
N LEU A 15 -3.10 -20.75 -24.43
CA LEU A 15 -4.13 -21.77 -24.64
C LEU A 15 -5.54 -21.22 -24.42
N VAL A 16 -5.73 -20.37 -23.42
CA VAL A 16 -7.00 -19.70 -23.12
C VAL A 16 -7.36 -18.70 -24.21
N GLU A 17 -6.40 -17.96 -24.72
CA GLU A 17 -6.59 -17.01 -25.83
C GLU A 17 -6.95 -17.72 -27.13
N ARG A 18 -6.36 -18.90 -27.38
CA ARG A 18 -6.59 -19.71 -28.58
C ARG A 18 -7.84 -20.59 -28.53
N HIS A 19 -8.26 -21.04 -27.35
CA HIS A 19 -9.36 -22.01 -27.18
C HIS A 19 -10.60 -21.44 -26.50
N GLY A 20 -10.62 -20.11 -26.24
CA GLY A 20 -11.84 -19.41 -25.82
C GLY A 20 -12.41 -19.82 -24.46
N SER A 21 -11.64 -20.48 -23.59
CA SER A 21 -12.11 -20.78 -22.24
C SER A 21 -12.16 -19.51 -21.43
N ARG A 22 -13.35 -19.14 -20.93
CA ARG A 22 -13.60 -17.99 -20.05
C ARG A 22 -13.06 -18.21 -18.63
N THR A 23 -11.85 -18.75 -18.49
CA THR A 23 -11.22 -18.85 -17.16
C THR A 23 -10.82 -17.43 -16.73
N ARG A 24 -11.50 -16.93 -15.70
CA ARG A 24 -11.25 -15.62 -15.14
C ARG A 24 -9.76 -15.51 -14.81
N ARG A 25 -9.07 -14.51 -15.36
CA ARG A 25 -7.64 -14.28 -15.09
C ARG A 25 -7.44 -14.24 -13.58
N SER A 26 -6.52 -15.07 -13.08
CA SER A 26 -6.18 -15.05 -11.68
C SER A 26 -5.28 -13.84 -11.40
N TRP A 27 -5.64 -13.06 -10.40
CA TRP A 27 -4.90 -11.90 -9.95
C TRP A 27 -4.41 -12.13 -8.54
N ARG A 28 -3.23 -11.62 -8.24
CA ARG A 28 -2.75 -11.41 -6.88
C ARG A 28 -2.85 -9.94 -6.53
N LYS A 29 -3.14 -9.66 -5.29
CA LYS A 29 -3.10 -8.31 -4.77
C LYS A 29 -1.76 -8.11 -4.07
N LEU A 30 -0.95 -7.19 -4.58
CA LEU A 30 0.29 -6.75 -3.93
C LEU A 30 0.01 -5.50 -3.13
N ARG A 31 0.37 -5.52 -1.86
CA ARG A 31 0.37 -4.34 -0.99
C ARG A 31 1.79 -3.92 -0.69
N ILE A 32 2.02 -2.62 -0.70
CA ILE A 32 3.34 -2.02 -0.48
C ILE A 32 3.23 -0.95 0.60
N GLY A 33 4.16 -0.99 1.55
CA GLY A 33 4.49 0.11 2.45
C GLY A 33 5.80 0.73 2.00
N ALA A 34 5.82 2.06 1.83
CA ALA A 34 7.03 2.81 1.52
C ALA A 34 7.33 3.78 2.65
N ASP A 35 8.60 3.93 2.95
CA ASP A 35 9.12 4.95 3.83
C ASP A 35 9.16 6.30 3.09
N ALA A 36 8.53 7.32 3.67
CA ALA A 36 8.34 8.61 3.02
C ALA A 36 9.63 9.42 2.91
N ASP A 37 10.57 9.24 3.82
CA ASP A 37 11.82 10.01 3.85
C ASP A 37 12.85 9.44 2.88
N THR A 38 12.94 8.12 2.80
CA THR A 38 13.96 7.45 1.99
C THR A 38 13.44 7.00 0.61
N GLY A 39 12.12 6.89 0.43
CA GLY A 39 11.49 6.30 -0.77
C GLY A 39 11.74 4.80 -0.90
N ARG A 40 12.16 4.11 0.16
CA ARG A 40 12.37 2.65 0.16
C ARG A 40 11.06 1.93 0.41
N ILE A 41 10.86 0.83 -0.28
CA ILE A 41 9.78 -0.11 0.05
C ILE A 41 10.22 -0.89 1.29
N VAL A 42 9.53 -0.68 2.41
CA VAL A 42 9.86 -1.27 3.72
C VAL A 42 8.98 -2.45 4.10
N ALA A 43 7.85 -2.61 3.43
CA ALA A 43 6.95 -3.74 3.62
C ALA A 43 6.26 -4.12 2.32
N SER A 44 6.04 -5.41 2.09
CA SER A 44 5.29 -5.90 0.94
C SER A 44 4.61 -7.23 1.23
N THR A 45 3.38 -7.40 0.73
CA THR A 45 2.63 -8.65 0.90
C THR A 45 1.81 -8.95 -0.35
N PRO A 46 2.12 -10.02 -1.10
CA PRO A 46 1.24 -10.56 -2.11
C PRO A 46 0.19 -11.48 -1.46
N THR A 47 -1.08 -11.32 -1.83
CA THR A 47 -2.16 -12.19 -1.37
C THR A 47 -3.08 -12.57 -2.52
N THR A 48 -4.01 -13.46 -2.26
CA THR A 48 -5.13 -13.70 -3.17
C THR A 48 -6.01 -12.44 -3.27
N ASN A 49 -6.75 -12.33 -4.34
CA ASN A 49 -7.57 -11.16 -4.65
C ASN A 49 -8.73 -10.93 -3.66
N ASP A 50 -9.19 -11.98 -2.99
CA ASP A 50 -10.28 -11.97 -2.01
C ASP A 50 -9.87 -11.42 -0.64
N VAL A 51 -8.57 -11.33 -0.34
CA VAL A 51 -8.09 -10.79 0.94
C VAL A 51 -8.27 -9.27 0.97
N GLY A 52 -8.98 -8.79 1.99
CA GLY A 52 -9.24 -7.36 2.21
C GLY A 52 -7.97 -6.58 2.57
N ASP A 53 -7.90 -5.31 2.17
CA ASP A 53 -6.71 -4.48 2.43
C ASP A 53 -6.49 -4.23 3.92
N GLY A 54 -7.54 -3.97 4.68
CA GLY A 54 -7.45 -3.71 6.11
C GLY A 54 -6.85 -4.86 6.92
N SER A 55 -7.13 -6.12 6.56
CA SER A 55 -6.57 -7.28 7.27
C SER A 55 -5.06 -7.43 7.11
N GLN A 56 -4.46 -6.74 6.15
CA GLN A 56 -3.02 -6.84 5.86
C GLN A 56 -2.19 -5.69 6.44
N VAL A 57 -2.81 -4.72 7.09
CA VAL A 57 -2.11 -3.62 7.75
C VAL A 57 -1.18 -4.15 8.84
N GLY A 58 -1.70 -5.00 9.74
CA GLY A 58 -0.90 -5.64 10.77
C GLY A 58 0.32 -6.39 10.21
N PRO A 59 0.14 -7.39 9.33
CA PRO A 59 1.25 -8.11 8.70
C PRO A 59 2.26 -7.24 7.94
N LEU A 60 1.85 -6.07 7.44
CA LEU A 60 2.76 -5.12 6.80
C LEU A 60 3.54 -4.31 7.83
N LEU A 61 2.88 -3.85 8.89
CA LEU A 61 3.54 -3.12 9.98
C LEU A 61 4.52 -4.02 10.75
N ASP A 62 4.19 -5.31 10.90
CA ASP A 62 5.06 -6.31 11.54
C ASP A 62 6.38 -6.55 10.78
N GLN A 63 6.51 -6.10 9.52
CA GLN A 63 7.76 -6.14 8.73
C GLN A 63 8.66 -4.92 8.97
N ILE A 64 8.18 -3.91 9.71
CA ILE A 64 8.90 -2.66 9.92
C ILE A 64 9.59 -2.71 11.27
N ASP A 65 10.93 -2.73 11.25
CA ASP A 65 11.74 -2.64 12.46
C ASP A 65 11.82 -1.17 12.92
N GLY A 66 11.38 -0.92 14.16
CA GLY A 66 11.48 0.40 14.79
C GLY A 66 10.18 1.20 14.83
N PRO A 67 10.24 2.44 15.33
CA PRO A 67 9.06 3.28 15.51
C PRO A 67 8.53 3.79 14.17
N VAL A 68 7.21 3.78 14.02
CA VAL A 68 6.50 4.40 12.90
C VAL A 68 5.95 5.75 13.36
N ALA A 69 6.39 6.83 12.74
CA ALA A 69 5.93 8.18 13.07
C ALA A 69 4.53 8.47 12.49
N SER A 70 4.24 7.93 11.31
CA SER A 70 2.91 8.06 10.70
C SER A 70 2.61 6.89 9.76
N PHE A 71 1.33 6.54 9.71
CA PHE A 71 0.77 5.57 8.77
C PHE A 71 -0.20 6.30 7.85
N THR A 72 0.11 6.32 6.55
CA THR A 72 -0.75 6.95 5.54
C THR A 72 -1.25 5.90 4.55
N ALA A 73 -2.58 5.84 4.36
CA ALA A 73 -3.21 4.91 3.41
C ALA A 73 -4.47 5.53 2.78
N ASP A 74 -5.06 4.86 1.79
CA ASP A 74 -6.29 5.34 1.15
C ASP A 74 -7.54 5.03 1.98
N GLY A 75 -8.71 5.55 1.53
CA GLY A 75 -9.99 5.34 2.22
C GLY A 75 -10.48 3.89 2.24
N ALA A 76 -9.85 2.96 1.52
CA ALA A 76 -10.16 1.53 1.65
C ALA A 76 -9.74 0.99 3.02
N PHE A 77 -8.77 1.65 3.65
CA PHE A 77 -8.24 1.33 4.98
C PHE A 77 -9.01 2.04 6.11
N ASP A 78 -10.03 2.87 5.82
CA ASP A 78 -10.88 3.51 6.85
C ASP A 78 -11.78 2.46 7.52
N ARG A 79 -11.25 1.83 8.56
CA ARG A 79 -11.88 0.77 9.36
C ARG A 79 -11.43 0.89 10.82
N ASP A 80 -12.34 0.59 11.75
CA ASP A 80 -12.05 0.69 13.18
C ASP A 80 -10.97 -0.30 13.61
N ASP A 81 -10.96 -1.53 13.04
CA ASP A 81 -9.95 -2.54 13.32
C ASP A 81 -8.55 -2.14 12.83
N VAL A 82 -8.44 -1.40 11.72
CA VAL A 82 -7.18 -0.84 11.23
C VAL A 82 -6.66 0.23 12.19
N ASN A 83 -7.51 1.19 12.54
CA ASN A 83 -7.14 2.28 13.46
C ASN A 83 -6.73 1.75 14.85
N ALA A 84 -7.46 0.78 15.39
CA ALA A 84 -7.14 0.16 16.68
C ALA A 84 -5.86 -0.68 16.61
N GLY A 85 -5.67 -1.44 15.53
CA GLY A 85 -4.49 -2.31 15.34
C GLY A 85 -3.20 -1.52 15.14
N ASP A 86 -3.26 -0.37 14.46
CA ASP A 86 -2.12 0.54 14.27
C ASP A 86 -1.76 1.22 15.59
N ALA A 87 -2.75 1.77 16.31
CA ALA A 87 -2.55 2.37 17.62
C ALA A 87 -1.98 1.38 18.66
N ALA A 88 -2.33 0.11 18.57
CA ALA A 88 -1.77 -0.92 19.47
C ALA A 88 -0.29 -1.24 19.19
N ARG A 89 0.12 -1.19 17.91
CA ARG A 89 1.51 -1.45 17.49
C ARG A 89 2.42 -0.23 17.64
N HIS A 90 1.90 0.93 17.28
CA HIS A 90 2.62 2.20 17.26
C HIS A 90 1.74 3.29 17.91
N PRO A 91 1.68 3.34 19.26
CA PRO A 91 0.77 4.23 19.99
C PRO A 91 0.93 5.71 19.65
N ASP A 92 2.16 6.11 19.30
CA ASP A 92 2.51 7.49 18.98
C ASP A 92 2.38 7.84 17.49
N ALA A 93 2.05 6.84 16.65
CA ALA A 93 1.94 7.06 15.21
C ALA A 93 0.69 7.89 14.85
N ALA A 94 0.86 8.82 13.93
CA ALA A 94 -0.26 9.50 13.31
C ALA A 94 -0.89 8.61 12.22
N VAL A 95 -2.16 8.22 12.40
CA VAL A 95 -2.92 7.42 11.41
C VAL A 95 -3.63 8.37 10.44
N ILE A 96 -3.12 8.49 9.23
CA ILE A 96 -3.60 9.43 8.22
C ILE A 96 -4.35 8.65 7.12
N VAL A 97 -5.60 8.34 7.40
CA VAL A 97 -6.52 7.64 6.49
C VAL A 97 -7.75 8.51 6.27
N PRO A 98 -8.13 8.81 5.02
CA PRO A 98 -9.29 9.65 4.77
C PRO A 98 -10.59 8.94 5.16
N PRO A 99 -11.41 9.54 6.01
CA PRO A 99 -12.73 9.01 6.34
C PRO A 99 -13.58 8.79 5.08
N ARG A 100 -14.34 7.71 5.03
CA ARG A 100 -15.31 7.45 3.96
C ARG A 100 -16.41 8.50 3.98
N SER A 101 -17.13 8.66 2.87
CA SER A 101 -18.22 9.65 2.75
C SER A 101 -19.35 9.44 3.76
N GLY A 102 -19.56 8.21 4.23
CA GLY A 102 -20.55 7.86 5.25
C GLY A 102 -19.96 7.62 6.64
N ALA A 103 -18.72 8.05 6.89
CA ALA A 103 -18.09 7.86 8.20
C ALA A 103 -18.85 8.66 9.28
N VAL A 104 -19.12 7.99 10.39
CA VAL A 104 -19.73 8.58 11.58
C VAL A 104 -18.72 8.58 12.72
N LEU A 105 -18.89 9.52 13.64
CA LEU A 105 -18.10 9.60 14.86
C LEU A 105 -18.32 8.36 15.73
N SER A 106 -17.30 8.01 16.49
CA SER A 106 -17.41 6.92 17.46
C SER A 106 -18.35 7.30 18.62
N ASN A 107 -18.84 6.30 19.34
CA ASN A 107 -19.68 6.54 20.52
C ASN A 107 -18.94 7.26 21.66
N THR A 108 -17.61 7.32 21.60
CA THR A 108 -16.76 7.99 22.59
C THR A 108 -16.23 9.35 22.11
N ALA A 109 -16.65 9.84 20.95
CA ALA A 109 -16.14 11.07 20.36
C ALA A 109 -16.25 12.29 21.29
N ASP A 110 -17.35 12.40 22.03
CA ASP A 110 -17.60 13.51 22.97
C ASP A 110 -16.73 13.46 24.24
N THR A 111 -16.18 12.29 24.58
CA THR A 111 -15.42 12.09 25.83
C THR A 111 -13.94 11.82 25.58
N VAL A 112 -13.65 10.89 24.68
CA VAL A 112 -12.30 10.46 24.29
C VAL A 112 -12.25 10.31 22.77
N PRO A 113 -12.12 11.41 22.00
CA PRO A 113 -12.11 11.36 20.54
C PRO A 113 -10.89 10.62 20.03
N THR A 114 -11.11 9.68 19.13
CA THR A 114 -10.06 8.95 18.42
C THR A 114 -9.38 9.83 17.36
N GLN A 115 -8.26 9.37 16.79
CA GLN A 115 -7.66 10.06 15.62
C GLN A 115 -8.62 10.11 14.45
N ARG A 116 -9.41 9.03 14.23
CA ARG A 116 -10.42 8.95 13.18
C ARG A 116 -11.55 9.98 13.39
N ASP A 117 -12.03 10.17 14.62
CA ASP A 117 -13.04 11.18 14.93
C ASP A 117 -12.54 12.58 14.59
N ARG A 118 -11.31 12.90 14.97
CA ARG A 118 -10.68 14.19 14.62
C ARG A 118 -10.55 14.41 13.12
N HIS A 119 -10.32 13.34 12.34
CA HIS A 119 -10.31 13.43 10.87
C HIS A 119 -11.70 13.67 10.29
N ILE A 120 -12.76 13.04 10.85
CA ILE A 120 -14.14 13.26 10.43
C ILE A 120 -14.52 14.73 10.69
N GLU A 121 -14.24 15.25 11.88
CA GLU A 121 -14.50 16.65 12.25
C GLU A 121 -13.72 17.63 11.37
N ALA A 122 -12.43 17.37 11.13
CA ALA A 122 -11.60 18.21 10.26
C ALA A 122 -12.08 18.22 8.80
N VAL A 123 -12.63 17.12 8.31
CA VAL A 123 -13.25 17.07 6.97
C VAL A 123 -14.57 17.84 6.96
N ALA A 124 -15.38 17.77 8.02
CA ALA A 124 -16.62 18.52 8.14
C ALA A 124 -16.36 20.04 8.20
N GLU A 125 -15.33 20.45 8.94
CA GLU A 125 -14.97 21.86 9.15
C GLU A 125 -14.33 22.51 7.91
N ARG A 126 -13.32 21.83 7.31
CA ARG A 126 -12.39 22.41 6.31
C ARG A 126 -12.58 21.84 4.91
N GLY A 127 -13.49 20.88 4.77
CA GLY A 127 -13.64 20.09 3.55
C GLY A 127 -12.47 19.12 3.34
N ARG A 128 -12.65 18.17 2.44
CA ARG A 128 -11.65 17.12 2.14
C ARG A 128 -10.30 17.69 1.70
N MET A 129 -10.29 18.73 0.87
CA MET A 129 -9.05 19.38 0.41
C MET A 129 -8.29 20.07 1.54
N GLY A 130 -9.02 20.74 2.47
CA GLY A 130 -8.42 21.37 3.64
C GLY A 130 -7.81 20.32 4.58
N TRP A 131 -8.51 19.22 4.82
CA TRP A 131 -8.01 18.09 5.59
C TRP A 131 -6.74 17.49 4.96
N GLN A 132 -6.73 17.22 3.65
CA GLN A 132 -5.57 16.65 2.96
C GLN A 132 -4.30 17.49 3.13
N LYS A 133 -4.43 18.82 3.04
CA LYS A 133 -3.31 19.74 3.25
C LYS A 133 -2.81 19.72 4.70
N ALA A 134 -3.75 19.73 5.65
CA ALA A 134 -3.42 19.80 7.07
C ALA A 134 -2.85 18.50 7.63
N SER A 135 -3.35 17.34 7.16
CA SER A 135 -2.94 16.01 7.64
C SER A 135 -1.65 15.47 7.04
N GLY A 136 -1.14 16.09 5.98
CA GLY A 136 0.00 15.52 5.24
C GLY A 136 -0.37 14.33 4.33
N TYR A 137 -1.64 14.09 4.07
CA TYR A 137 -2.11 12.97 3.24
C TYR A 137 -1.46 12.92 1.84
N ASN A 138 -0.98 14.03 1.34
CA ASN A 138 -0.32 14.11 0.02
C ASN A 138 0.95 13.22 -0.08
N TRP A 139 1.57 12.84 1.03
CA TRP A 139 2.68 11.88 1.05
C TRP A 139 2.30 10.50 0.48
N ARG A 140 1.00 10.20 0.42
CA ARG A 140 0.51 8.98 -0.23
C ARG A 140 0.95 8.86 -1.70
N ALA A 141 1.17 9.97 -2.39
CA ALA A 141 1.66 9.97 -3.78
C ALA A 141 2.99 9.22 -3.94
N LEU A 142 3.80 9.10 -2.90
CA LEU A 142 5.07 8.36 -2.96
C LEU A 142 4.84 6.85 -3.15
N VAL A 143 3.92 6.26 -2.40
CA VAL A 143 3.64 4.82 -2.55
C VAL A 143 2.98 4.50 -3.90
N GLU A 144 2.18 5.42 -4.43
CA GLU A 144 1.63 5.30 -5.80
C GLU A 144 2.76 5.32 -6.84
N ALA A 145 3.76 6.21 -6.65
CA ALA A 145 4.95 6.26 -7.51
C ALA A 145 5.77 4.97 -7.43
N ASP A 146 5.89 4.35 -6.25
CA ASP A 146 6.57 3.08 -6.06
C ASP A 146 5.84 1.91 -6.73
N ILE A 147 4.51 1.88 -6.65
CA ILE A 147 3.70 0.92 -7.41
C ILE A 147 3.91 1.12 -8.91
N GLY A 148 3.92 2.36 -9.38
CA GLY A 148 4.21 2.69 -10.77
C GLY A 148 5.63 2.25 -11.18
N ARG A 149 6.61 2.44 -10.31
CA ARG A 149 7.99 1.98 -10.50
C ARG A 149 8.08 0.47 -10.54
N PHE A 150 7.43 -0.24 -9.62
CA PHE A 150 7.37 -1.69 -9.61
C PHE A 150 6.85 -2.22 -10.96
N LYS A 151 5.69 -1.73 -11.40
CA LYS A 151 5.08 -2.19 -12.66
C LYS A 151 5.93 -1.87 -13.90
N ARG A 152 6.62 -0.74 -13.91
CA ARG A 152 7.44 -0.31 -15.06
C ARG A 152 8.77 -1.06 -15.16
N VAL A 153 9.41 -1.35 -14.02
CA VAL A 153 10.75 -1.95 -13.97
C VAL A 153 10.68 -3.48 -13.88
N ILE A 154 9.80 -3.99 -13.02
CA ILE A 154 9.66 -5.43 -12.78
C ILE A 154 8.61 -6.04 -13.71
N GLY A 155 7.48 -5.35 -13.85
CA GLY A 155 6.33 -5.81 -14.62
C GLY A 155 5.05 -5.87 -13.78
N ASP A 156 3.94 -6.15 -14.44
CA ASP A 156 2.61 -6.21 -13.82
C ASP A 156 2.12 -7.64 -13.59
N GLY A 157 3.01 -8.63 -13.72
CA GLY A 157 2.68 -10.04 -13.58
C GLY A 157 3.71 -10.86 -12.80
N LEU A 158 3.22 -11.88 -12.11
CA LEU A 158 4.01 -12.87 -11.40
C LEU A 158 4.22 -14.11 -12.28
N ARG A 159 5.45 -14.61 -12.36
CA ARG A 159 5.82 -15.79 -13.14
C ARG A 159 5.75 -17.07 -12.34
N SER A 160 5.93 -16.98 -11.04
CA SER A 160 5.88 -18.09 -10.11
C SER A 160 4.46 -18.63 -9.94
N ARG A 161 4.32 -19.95 -9.78
CA ARG A 161 3.02 -20.64 -9.76
C ARG A 161 2.48 -20.91 -8.37
N THR A 162 3.32 -21.00 -7.36
CA THR A 162 2.93 -21.30 -5.98
C THR A 162 3.05 -20.05 -5.11
N ASP A 163 2.22 -19.96 -4.08
CA ASP A 163 2.13 -18.78 -3.20
C ASP A 163 3.49 -18.42 -2.60
N GLY A 164 4.19 -19.35 -1.97
CA GLY A 164 5.50 -19.07 -1.39
C GLY A 164 6.58 -18.65 -2.41
N ARG A 165 6.50 -19.13 -3.65
CA ARG A 165 7.41 -18.66 -4.72
C ARG A 165 7.00 -17.26 -5.23
N GLN A 166 5.71 -16.93 -5.21
CA GLN A 166 5.23 -15.58 -5.53
C GLN A 166 5.67 -14.58 -4.48
N GLU A 167 5.62 -14.95 -3.20
CA GLU A 167 6.17 -14.14 -2.10
C GLU A 167 7.67 -13.89 -2.29
N THR A 168 8.45 -14.94 -2.60
CA THR A 168 9.88 -14.82 -2.89
C THR A 168 10.13 -13.92 -4.12
N GLU A 169 9.35 -14.07 -5.19
CA GLU A 169 9.45 -13.24 -6.40
C GLU A 169 9.22 -11.77 -6.08
N VAL A 170 8.22 -11.46 -5.28
CA VAL A 170 7.94 -10.09 -4.82
C VAL A 170 9.07 -9.57 -3.93
N ALA A 171 9.57 -10.35 -2.98
CA ALA A 171 10.66 -9.96 -2.11
C ALA A 171 11.93 -9.61 -2.90
N ILE A 172 12.31 -10.45 -3.88
CA ILE A 172 13.44 -10.17 -4.78
C ILE A 172 13.20 -8.89 -5.57
N ALA A 173 11.99 -8.69 -6.10
CA ALA A 173 11.65 -7.50 -6.86
C ALA A 173 11.76 -6.22 -6.03
N VAL A 174 11.31 -6.25 -4.77
CA VAL A 174 11.44 -5.15 -3.81
C VAL A 174 12.90 -4.86 -3.51
N ASP A 175 13.71 -5.90 -3.25
CA ASP A 175 15.15 -5.73 -3.01
C ASP A 175 15.86 -5.10 -4.20
N VAL A 176 15.55 -5.54 -5.42
CA VAL A 176 16.10 -4.93 -6.66
C VAL A 176 15.73 -3.46 -6.75
N LEU A 177 14.47 -3.10 -6.53
CA LEU A 177 14.01 -1.70 -6.59
C LEU A 177 14.69 -0.84 -5.52
N ASN A 178 14.81 -1.34 -4.29
CA ASN A 178 15.49 -0.65 -3.21
C ASN A 178 16.98 -0.47 -3.49
N ARG A 179 17.63 -1.49 -4.08
CA ARG A 179 19.02 -1.39 -4.51
C ARG A 179 19.21 -0.37 -5.63
N MET A 180 18.33 -0.35 -6.63
CA MET A 180 18.35 0.65 -7.69
C MET A 180 18.18 2.07 -7.14
N LEU A 181 17.32 2.25 -6.12
CA LEU A 181 17.18 3.54 -5.45
C LEU A 181 18.48 3.97 -4.77
N GLY A 182 19.14 3.05 -4.06
CA GLY A 182 20.42 3.32 -3.41
C GLY A 182 21.60 3.61 -4.35
N LEU A 183 21.55 3.11 -5.59
CA LEU A 183 22.56 3.40 -6.60
C LEU A 183 22.40 4.80 -7.24
N GLY A 184 21.25 5.44 -7.02
CA GLY A 184 20.96 6.74 -7.59
C GLY A 184 20.63 6.71 -9.10
N ARG A 185 20.57 7.89 -9.70
CA ARG A 185 20.37 8.03 -11.14
C ARG A 185 21.70 7.91 -11.87
N PRO A 186 21.74 7.25 -13.06
CA PRO A 186 22.96 7.21 -13.85
C PRO A 186 23.38 8.62 -14.29
N GLU A 187 24.65 8.93 -14.11
CA GLU A 187 25.27 10.14 -14.68
C GLU A 187 25.68 9.85 -16.12
N TYR A 188 25.15 10.62 -17.05
CA TYR A 188 25.52 10.50 -18.46
C TYR A 188 26.67 11.45 -18.78
N VAL A 189 27.81 10.88 -19.15
CA VAL A 189 28.93 11.64 -19.66
C VAL A 189 28.85 11.67 -21.21
N ARG A 190 28.75 12.86 -21.79
CA ARG A 190 28.79 13.01 -23.24
C ARG A 190 30.22 12.71 -23.72
N ILE A 191 30.38 11.61 -24.43
CA ILE A 191 31.64 11.31 -25.11
C ILE A 191 31.71 12.21 -26.33
N ALA A 192 32.76 13.07 -26.40
CA ALA A 192 33.01 13.98 -27.50
C ALA A 192 33.63 13.22 -28.69
#